data_dd95cceafd95b973fb80296f3eb36d3f
#
_entry.id   dd95cceafd95b973fb80296f3eb36d3f
#
_cell.length_a   1.000
_cell.length_b   1.000
_cell.length_c   1.000
_cell.angle_alpha   90.00
_cell.angle_beta   90.00
_cell.angle_gamma   90.00
#
_symmetry.space_group_name_H-M   'P 1'
#
loop_
_entity.id
_entity.type
_entity.pdbx_description
1 polymer ?
#
loop_
_entity_poly.entity_id
_entity_poly.type
_entity_poly.pdbx_seq_one_letter_code
_entity_poly.pdbx_strand_id
1 'polypeptide(L)'
;YTTLFRSDFNGHIIEVQSADGFIEVGTFSGYSAICMAEGLEEGGMVYTYEINDEQEDFTRPWIENSPVADKIRFIIGDAIKEAPKLGIEFDMAFIDGDKRTYIESYEMALSVLRPGGFILADNTLWDGHVLEVPKSSDRQTAGIENFNDFVMNDSRVEKVLLPLRDGLTLIR
;
A
#
# COMPACT_ATOMS: atom_id res chain seq x y z
N TYR A 1 -13.15 18.09 8.22
CA TYR A 1 -13.68 17.22 7.14
C TYR A 1 -12.92 15.91 7.22
N THR A 2 -13.63 14.81 7.35
CA THR A 2 -13.06 13.51 7.60
C THR A 2 -13.26 12.66 6.35
N THR A 3 -12.19 12.28 5.69
CA THR A 3 -12.26 11.38 4.54
C THR A 3 -12.24 9.94 5.02
N LEU A 4 -13.26 9.17 4.66
CA LEU A 4 -13.40 7.76 5.03
C LEU A 4 -12.66 6.90 4.02
N PHE A 5 -11.58 6.27 4.42
CA PHE A 5 -10.99 5.16 3.69
C PHE A 5 -11.77 3.89 4.02
N ARG A 6 -12.49 3.36 3.05
CA ARG A 6 -13.23 2.11 3.18
C ARG A 6 -12.50 1.02 2.40
N SER A 7 -11.63 0.29 3.06
CA SER A 7 -11.23 -1.00 2.52
C SER A 7 -12.28 -2.04 2.92
N ASP A 8 -12.69 -2.89 2.00
CA ASP A 8 -13.62 -3.99 2.31
C ASP A 8 -13.00 -5.12 3.14
N PHE A 9 -11.89 -4.84 3.75
CA PHE A 9 -11.34 -5.70 4.79
C PHE A 9 -12.27 -5.69 6.00
N ASN A 10 -13.42 -6.37 5.89
CA ASN A 10 -14.41 -6.57 6.94
C ASN A 10 -15.02 -5.28 7.54
N GLY A 11 -15.20 -4.23 6.76
CA GLY A 11 -15.89 -3.01 7.21
C GLY A 11 -15.07 -2.14 8.15
N HIS A 12 -13.77 -2.30 8.22
CA HIS A 12 -12.92 -1.39 8.96
C HIS A 12 -12.70 -0.09 8.19
N ILE A 13 -12.95 1.00 8.87
CA ILE A 13 -12.84 2.36 8.33
C ILE A 13 -11.54 2.95 8.86
N ILE A 14 -10.64 3.37 7.96
CA ILE A 14 -9.52 4.22 8.30
C ILE A 14 -9.90 5.64 7.89
N GLU A 15 -10.10 6.50 8.87
CA GLU A 15 -10.33 7.92 8.65
C GLU A 15 -9.01 8.64 8.41
N VAL A 16 -8.81 9.19 7.22
CA VAL A 16 -7.68 10.06 6.92
C VAL A 16 -8.22 11.45 6.61
N GLN A 17 -7.77 12.45 7.36
CA GLN A 17 -8.15 13.84 7.11
C GLN A 17 -7.38 14.36 5.88
N SER A 18 -8.12 14.77 4.85
CA SER A 18 -7.65 15.46 3.64
C SER A 18 -6.38 14.84 3.01
N ALA A 19 -6.50 13.64 2.48
CA ALA A 19 -5.46 13.10 1.62
C ALA A 19 -5.60 13.64 0.20
N ASP A 20 -4.59 14.33 -0.29
CA ASP A 20 -4.54 14.83 -1.66
C ASP A 20 -3.92 13.79 -2.60
N GLY A 21 -3.15 12.85 -2.07
CA GLY A 21 -2.49 11.82 -2.87
C GLY A 21 -2.18 10.52 -2.14
N PHE A 22 -2.56 9.42 -2.79
CA PHE A 22 -2.21 8.07 -2.37
C PHE A 22 -1.25 7.41 -3.36
N ILE A 23 -0.31 6.63 -2.82
CA ILE A 23 0.46 5.69 -3.63
C ILE A 23 0.19 4.27 -3.17
N GLU A 24 -0.04 3.37 -4.10
CA GLU A 24 -0.25 1.94 -3.87
C GLU A 24 0.78 1.10 -4.61
N VAL A 25 1.36 0.14 -3.91
CA VAL A 25 2.28 -0.86 -4.45
C VAL A 25 1.58 -2.22 -4.47
N GLY A 26 1.22 -2.69 -5.66
CA GLY A 26 0.44 -3.92 -5.87
C GLY A 26 -1.05 -3.62 -6.15
N THR A 27 -1.39 -3.38 -7.42
CA THR A 27 -2.76 -3.06 -7.84
C THR A 27 -3.65 -4.29 -7.89
N PHE A 28 -3.13 -5.39 -8.39
CA PHE A 28 -3.87 -6.65 -8.67
C PHE A 28 -5.19 -6.38 -9.38
N SER A 29 -6.34 -6.53 -8.70
CA SER A 29 -7.67 -6.34 -9.30
C SER A 29 -8.10 -4.86 -9.41
N GLY A 30 -7.36 -3.92 -8.83
CA GLY A 30 -7.73 -2.52 -8.73
C GLY A 30 -8.77 -2.20 -7.65
N TYR A 31 -9.18 -3.21 -6.88
CA TYR A 31 -10.24 -3.04 -5.87
C TYR A 31 -9.84 -2.04 -4.77
N SER A 32 -8.66 -2.19 -4.18
CA SER A 32 -8.13 -1.28 -3.17
C SER A 32 -7.95 0.14 -3.71
N ALA A 33 -7.43 0.28 -4.94
CA ALA A 33 -7.30 1.58 -5.60
C ALA A 33 -8.64 2.29 -5.76
N ILE A 34 -9.70 1.56 -6.16
CA ILE A 34 -11.06 2.11 -6.29
C ILE A 34 -11.58 2.55 -4.91
N CYS A 35 -11.45 1.71 -3.88
CA CYS A 35 -11.89 2.04 -2.52
C CYS A 35 -11.13 3.26 -1.96
N MET A 36 -9.82 3.35 -2.20
CA MET A 36 -9.03 4.53 -1.81
C MET A 36 -9.51 5.79 -2.52
N ALA A 37 -9.77 5.69 -3.84
CA ALA A 37 -10.23 6.82 -4.64
C ALA A 37 -11.63 7.33 -4.24
N GLU A 38 -12.52 6.43 -3.78
CA GLU A 38 -13.83 6.82 -3.23
C GLU A 38 -13.71 7.68 -1.96
N GLY A 39 -12.66 7.45 -1.17
CA GLY A 39 -12.38 8.19 0.06
C GLY A 39 -11.67 9.54 -0.14
N LEU A 40 -11.15 9.82 -1.34
CA LEU A 40 -10.42 11.06 -1.60
C LEU A 40 -11.33 12.27 -1.76
N GLU A 41 -10.84 13.42 -1.30
CA GLU A 41 -11.47 14.73 -1.57
C GLU A 41 -11.41 15.07 -3.08
N GLU A 42 -12.06 16.17 -3.43
CA GLU A 42 -12.03 16.70 -4.79
C GLU A 42 -10.59 17.12 -5.16
N GLY A 43 -10.10 16.58 -6.27
CA GLY A 43 -8.71 16.81 -6.73
C GLY A 43 -7.69 15.79 -6.23
N GLY A 44 -8.05 14.96 -5.26
CA GLY A 44 -7.16 13.88 -4.78
C GLY A 44 -6.98 12.77 -5.82
N MET A 45 -5.81 12.12 -5.80
CA MET A 45 -5.41 11.11 -6.78
C MET A 45 -4.82 9.87 -6.11
N VAL A 46 -5.14 8.69 -6.63
CA VAL A 46 -4.48 7.42 -6.33
C VAL A 46 -3.53 7.06 -7.46
N TYR A 47 -2.26 6.87 -7.16
CA TYR A 47 -1.27 6.32 -8.07
C TYR A 47 -1.02 4.86 -7.68
N THR A 48 -1.51 3.93 -8.49
CA THR A 48 -1.42 2.50 -8.21
C THR A 48 -0.53 1.81 -9.23
N TYR A 49 0.40 1.00 -8.74
CA TYR A 49 1.43 0.34 -9.52
C TYR A 49 1.27 -1.18 -9.53
N GLU A 50 1.29 -1.75 -10.72
CA GLU A 50 1.34 -3.19 -10.94
C GLU A 50 2.60 -3.57 -11.72
N ILE A 51 3.41 -4.45 -11.15
CA ILE A 51 4.67 -4.86 -11.79
C ILE A 51 4.45 -5.96 -12.86
N ASN A 52 3.36 -6.72 -12.74
CA ASN A 52 3.02 -7.76 -13.69
C ASN A 52 2.14 -7.20 -14.80
N ASP A 53 2.70 -7.01 -15.99
CA ASP A 53 2.00 -6.48 -17.15
C ASP A 53 0.87 -7.40 -17.66
N GLU A 54 0.91 -8.70 -17.38
CA GLU A 54 -0.17 -9.64 -17.71
C GLU A 54 -1.47 -9.32 -16.94
N GLN A 55 -1.40 -8.56 -15.84
CA GLN A 55 -2.58 -8.14 -15.07
C GLN A 55 -3.32 -6.96 -15.73
N GLU A 56 -2.70 -6.26 -16.67
CA GLU A 56 -3.26 -5.03 -17.24
C GLU A 56 -4.64 -5.25 -17.86
N ASP A 57 -4.77 -6.26 -18.72
CA ASP A 57 -6.02 -6.56 -19.42
C ASP A 57 -7.16 -6.95 -18.47
N PHE A 58 -6.82 -7.53 -17.32
CA PHE A 58 -7.79 -7.87 -16.27
C PHE A 58 -8.18 -6.64 -15.43
N THR A 59 -7.21 -5.85 -15.02
CA THR A 59 -7.39 -4.77 -14.02
C THR A 59 -7.96 -3.49 -14.65
N ARG A 60 -7.43 -3.08 -15.79
CA ARG A 60 -7.77 -1.81 -16.44
C ARG A 60 -9.26 -1.60 -16.65
N PRO A 61 -10.04 -2.59 -17.16
CA PRO A 61 -11.49 -2.41 -17.34
C PRO A 61 -12.26 -2.14 -16.04
N TRP A 62 -11.83 -2.71 -14.91
CA TRP A 62 -12.48 -2.47 -13.62
C TRP A 62 -12.26 -1.04 -13.15
N ILE A 63 -11.04 -0.54 -13.26
CA ILE A 63 -10.70 0.84 -12.88
C ILE A 63 -11.43 1.82 -13.79
N GLU A 64 -11.34 1.65 -15.12
CA GLU A 64 -11.92 2.58 -16.11
C GLU A 64 -13.44 2.65 -16.07
N ASN A 65 -14.12 1.56 -15.68
CA ASN A 65 -15.58 1.54 -15.52
C ASN A 65 -16.04 1.93 -14.10
N SER A 66 -15.13 2.23 -13.19
CA SER A 66 -15.49 2.67 -11.84
C SER A 66 -15.98 4.12 -11.84
N PRO A 67 -16.85 4.51 -10.89
CA PRO A 67 -17.32 5.88 -10.77
C PRO A 67 -16.24 6.89 -10.38
N VAL A 68 -15.05 6.41 -10.01
CA VAL A 68 -13.89 7.22 -9.55
C VAL A 68 -12.66 7.04 -10.45
N ALA A 69 -12.88 6.60 -11.69
CA ALA A 69 -11.81 6.35 -12.67
C ALA A 69 -10.90 7.57 -12.89
N ASP A 70 -11.47 8.77 -12.85
CA ASP A 70 -10.76 10.04 -13.02
C ASP A 70 -9.79 10.37 -11.88
N LYS A 71 -9.97 9.75 -10.71
CA LYS A 71 -9.10 9.87 -9.54
C LYS A 71 -7.99 8.81 -9.49
N ILE A 72 -7.90 7.89 -10.46
CA ILE A 72 -6.95 6.77 -10.41
C ILE A 72 -5.96 6.87 -11.57
N ARG A 73 -4.67 6.78 -11.25
CA ARG A 73 -3.56 6.59 -12.21
C ARG A 73 -3.05 5.17 -12.07
N PHE A 74 -3.53 4.28 -12.93
CA PHE A 74 -3.06 2.90 -13.00
C PHE A 74 -1.82 2.81 -13.89
N ILE A 75 -0.72 2.34 -13.33
CA ILE A 75 0.61 2.33 -13.94
C ILE A 75 1.16 0.91 -13.91
N ILE A 76 1.46 0.37 -15.10
CA ILE A 76 2.24 -0.86 -15.21
C ILE A 76 3.71 -0.50 -15.06
N GLY A 77 4.34 -0.97 -13.99
CA GLY A 77 5.74 -0.67 -13.70
C GLY A 77 6.13 -0.95 -12.26
N ASP A 78 7.41 -0.76 -12.00
CA ASP A 78 8.02 -0.94 -10.69
C ASP A 78 7.89 0.36 -9.87
N ALA A 79 6.98 0.36 -8.89
CA ALA A 79 6.75 1.51 -8.00
C ALA A 79 8.03 2.03 -7.35
N ILE A 80 8.92 1.11 -6.93
CA ILE A 80 10.18 1.45 -6.26
C ILE A 80 11.06 2.34 -7.15
N LYS A 81 11.04 2.10 -8.45
CA LYS A 81 11.86 2.84 -9.42
C LYS A 81 11.17 4.07 -10.00
N GLU A 82 9.85 4.01 -10.14
CA GLU A 82 9.09 5.01 -10.91
C GLU A 82 8.46 6.09 -10.02
N ALA A 83 7.98 5.74 -8.84
CA ALA A 83 7.30 6.70 -7.98
C ALA A 83 8.18 7.90 -7.56
N PRO A 84 9.46 7.72 -7.20
CA PRO A 84 10.32 8.87 -6.86
C PRO A 84 10.55 9.83 -8.02
N LYS A 85 10.38 9.39 -9.27
CA LYS A 85 10.57 10.25 -10.45
C LYS A 85 9.38 11.17 -10.73
N LEU A 86 8.22 10.90 -10.11
CA LEU A 86 7.04 11.74 -10.27
C LEU A 86 7.25 13.15 -9.68
N GLY A 87 8.09 13.29 -8.67
CA GLY A 87 8.29 14.56 -7.96
C GLY A 87 7.04 15.03 -7.23
N ILE A 88 6.18 14.09 -6.84
CA ILE A 88 4.93 14.32 -6.08
C ILE A 88 5.18 13.87 -4.65
N GLU A 89 4.69 14.67 -3.69
CA GLU A 89 4.59 14.25 -2.29
C GLU A 89 3.21 13.64 -2.04
N PHE A 90 3.20 12.45 -1.44
CA PHE A 90 1.97 11.74 -1.10
C PHE A 90 1.64 11.87 0.39
N ASP A 91 0.36 11.74 0.72
CA ASP A 91 -0.13 11.74 2.10
C ASP A 91 -0.08 10.34 2.71
N MET A 92 -0.26 9.33 1.87
CA MET A 92 -0.37 7.95 2.29
C MET A 92 0.20 7.00 1.25
N ALA A 93 0.81 5.92 1.76
CA ALA A 93 1.23 4.79 0.95
C ALA A 93 0.55 3.51 1.43
N PHE A 94 0.09 2.68 0.50
CA PHE A 94 -0.39 1.32 0.76
C PHE A 94 0.56 0.31 0.12
N ILE A 95 1.11 -0.60 0.91
CA ILE A 95 2.06 -1.61 0.46
C ILE A 95 1.39 -2.97 0.55
N ASP A 96 1.06 -3.55 -0.61
CA ASP A 96 0.48 -4.89 -0.75
C ASP A 96 1.05 -5.63 -1.98
N GLY A 97 2.30 -5.41 -2.26
CA GLY A 97 3.02 -6.07 -3.35
C GLY A 97 3.73 -7.36 -2.93
N ASP A 98 4.79 -7.68 -3.68
CA ASP A 98 5.67 -8.83 -3.42
C ASP A 98 6.39 -8.67 -2.07
N LYS A 99 6.18 -9.63 -1.17
CA LYS A 99 6.69 -9.58 0.20
C LYS A 99 8.23 -9.57 0.27
N ARG A 100 8.90 -10.06 -0.78
CA ARG A 100 10.37 -10.05 -0.90
C ARG A 100 10.95 -8.64 -1.06
N THR A 101 10.14 -7.67 -1.43
CA THR A 101 10.54 -6.27 -1.69
C THR A 101 9.86 -5.28 -0.74
N TYR A 102 9.35 -5.75 0.39
CA TYR A 102 8.62 -4.88 1.33
C TYR A 102 9.51 -3.80 1.95
N ILE A 103 10.77 -4.11 2.27
CA ILE A 103 11.71 -3.12 2.80
C ILE A 103 11.98 -2.02 1.77
N GLU A 104 12.23 -2.41 0.52
CA GLU A 104 12.46 -1.46 -0.58
C GLU A 104 11.21 -0.60 -0.85
N SER A 105 10.02 -1.21 -0.79
CA SER A 105 8.74 -0.49 -0.93
C SER A 105 8.53 0.49 0.21
N TYR A 106 8.89 0.12 1.42
CA TYR A 106 8.83 0.99 2.60
C TYR A 106 9.79 2.18 2.49
N GLU A 107 11.05 1.94 2.11
CA GLU A 107 12.03 3.02 1.92
C GLU A 107 11.61 3.96 0.77
N MET A 108 11.08 3.41 -0.32
CA MET A 108 10.50 4.21 -1.39
C MET A 108 9.35 5.07 -0.86
N ALA A 109 8.39 4.47 -0.13
CA ALA A 109 7.25 5.20 0.43
C ALA A 109 7.71 6.35 1.35
N LEU A 110 8.68 6.11 2.25
CA LEU A 110 9.26 7.17 3.08
C LEU A 110 9.87 8.31 2.27
N SER A 111 10.42 8.00 1.08
CA SER A 111 11.09 9.00 0.24
C SER A 111 10.10 9.91 -0.51
N VAL A 112 8.84 9.48 -0.67
CA VAL A 112 7.82 10.21 -1.44
C VAL A 112 6.66 10.71 -0.57
N LEU A 113 6.61 10.33 0.71
CA LEU A 113 5.62 10.82 1.64
C LEU A 113 6.01 12.18 2.21
N ARG A 114 5.01 13.05 2.37
CA ARG A 114 5.19 14.28 3.13
C ARG A 114 5.45 13.98 4.62
N PRO A 115 6.12 14.86 5.34
CA PRO A 115 6.29 14.73 6.80
C PRO A 115 4.93 14.56 7.50
N GLY A 116 4.78 13.50 8.31
CA GLY A 116 3.53 13.16 8.99
C GLY A 116 2.54 12.35 8.15
N GLY A 117 2.92 11.97 6.93
CA GLY A 117 2.18 11.01 6.13
C GLY A 117 2.19 9.61 6.75
N PHE A 118 1.40 8.70 6.18
CA PHE A 118 1.21 7.35 6.71
C PHE A 118 1.57 6.28 5.69
N ILE A 119 2.11 5.17 6.19
CA ILE A 119 2.25 3.93 5.42
C ILE A 119 1.35 2.86 6.05
N LEU A 120 0.60 2.17 5.22
CA LEU A 120 -0.12 0.95 5.56
C LEU A 120 0.56 -0.22 4.86
N ALA A 121 1.09 -1.17 5.62
CA ALA A 121 1.65 -2.40 5.08
C ALA A 121 0.72 -3.57 5.42
N ASP A 122 0.22 -4.26 4.41
CA ASP A 122 -0.72 -5.37 4.57
C ASP A 122 0.01 -6.71 4.74
N ASN A 123 -0.71 -7.69 5.26
CA ASN A 123 -0.28 -9.07 5.48
C ASN A 123 0.96 -9.22 6.39
N THR A 124 1.15 -8.33 7.34
CA THR A 124 2.34 -8.33 8.22
C THR A 124 2.34 -9.44 9.27
N LEU A 125 1.21 -10.14 9.48
CA LEU A 125 1.12 -11.39 10.26
C LEU A 125 1.27 -12.64 9.40
N TRP A 126 1.08 -12.53 8.08
CA TRP A 126 1.30 -13.57 7.08
C TRP A 126 0.69 -14.93 7.46
N ASP A 127 -0.63 -14.91 7.72
CA ASP A 127 -1.44 -16.07 8.15
C ASP A 127 -0.83 -16.82 9.38
N GLY A 128 -0.07 -16.08 10.20
CA GLY A 128 0.62 -16.62 11.39
C GLY A 128 1.99 -17.24 11.10
N HIS A 129 2.41 -17.34 9.83
CA HIS A 129 3.71 -17.93 9.47
C HIS A 129 4.91 -17.18 10.04
N VAL A 130 4.76 -15.90 10.38
CA VAL A 130 5.80 -15.11 11.08
C VAL A 130 6.16 -15.66 12.47
N LEU A 131 5.37 -16.59 13.02
CA LEU A 131 5.64 -17.27 14.29
C LEU A 131 6.32 -18.62 14.10
N GLU A 132 6.50 -19.07 12.88
CA GLU A 132 7.11 -20.36 12.53
C GLU A 132 8.57 -20.14 12.11
N VAL A 133 9.36 -21.20 12.19
CA VAL A 133 10.71 -21.18 11.60
C VAL A 133 10.56 -21.24 10.08
N PRO A 134 10.94 -20.20 9.32
CA PRO A 134 10.74 -20.18 7.88
C PRO A 134 11.49 -21.32 7.20
N LYS A 135 10.84 -21.97 6.24
CA LYS A 135 11.53 -22.92 5.36
C LYS A 135 12.51 -22.14 4.49
N SER A 136 13.69 -22.66 4.27
CA SER A 136 14.74 -22.00 3.47
C SER A 136 14.31 -21.65 2.03
N SER A 137 13.24 -22.28 1.52
CA SER A 137 12.65 -22.00 0.21
C SER A 137 11.54 -20.94 0.22
N ASP A 138 11.02 -20.59 1.40
CA ASP A 138 9.93 -19.63 1.55
C ASP A 138 10.44 -18.19 1.67
N ARG A 139 10.69 -17.62 0.52
CA ARG A 139 11.23 -16.26 0.40
C ARG A 139 10.20 -15.16 0.73
N GLN A 140 8.91 -15.46 0.64
CA GLN A 140 7.84 -14.51 0.97
C GLN A 140 7.75 -14.33 2.49
N THR A 141 7.66 -15.44 3.23
CA THR A 141 7.68 -15.40 4.71
C THR A 141 8.94 -14.72 5.23
N ALA A 142 10.11 -15.09 4.71
CA ALA A 142 11.37 -14.44 5.09
C ALA A 142 11.38 -12.94 4.78
N GLY A 143 10.74 -12.50 3.70
CA GLY A 143 10.59 -11.09 3.34
C GLY A 143 9.77 -10.32 4.37
N ILE A 144 8.62 -10.87 4.78
CA ILE A 144 7.76 -10.25 5.81
C ILE A 144 8.44 -10.23 7.19
N GLU A 145 9.10 -11.30 7.59
CA GLU A 145 9.84 -11.32 8.85
C GLU A 145 10.93 -10.24 8.88
N ASN A 146 11.74 -10.17 7.81
CA ASN A 146 12.76 -9.13 7.68
C ASN A 146 12.17 -7.72 7.70
N PHE A 147 11.03 -7.50 7.03
CA PHE A 147 10.33 -6.23 7.04
C PHE A 147 9.84 -5.87 8.45
N ASN A 148 9.20 -6.80 9.14
CA ASN A 148 8.70 -6.58 10.50
C ASN A 148 9.84 -6.20 11.45
N ASP A 149 10.95 -6.95 11.40
CA ASP A 149 12.14 -6.66 12.21
C ASP A 149 12.76 -5.30 11.84
N PHE A 150 12.84 -5.00 10.55
CA PHE A 150 13.38 -3.73 10.06
C PHE A 150 12.58 -2.55 10.57
N VAL A 151 11.26 -2.56 10.37
CA VAL A 151 10.36 -1.47 10.79
C VAL A 151 10.31 -1.36 12.31
N MET A 152 10.30 -2.50 13.04
CA MET A 152 10.29 -2.48 14.50
C MET A 152 11.51 -1.73 15.07
N ASN A 153 12.66 -1.84 14.43
CA ASN A 153 13.90 -1.20 14.88
C ASN A 153 14.14 0.18 14.26
N ASP A 154 13.27 0.65 13.36
CA ASP A 154 13.42 1.95 12.73
C ASP A 154 12.97 3.07 13.68
N SER A 155 13.89 3.92 14.07
CA SER A 155 13.63 5.07 14.95
C SER A 155 13.10 6.32 14.23
N ARG A 156 13.03 6.28 12.89
CA ARG A 156 12.51 7.40 12.09
C ARG A 156 10.99 7.49 12.15
N VAL A 157 10.32 6.41 12.58
CA VAL A 157 8.87 6.26 12.49
C VAL A 157 8.24 5.76 13.79
N GLU A 158 7.00 6.14 14.00
CA GLU A 158 6.08 5.48 14.93
C GLU A 158 5.33 4.37 14.19
N LYS A 159 5.05 3.26 14.84
CA LYS A 159 4.41 2.11 14.23
C LYS A 159 3.50 1.37 15.20
N VAL A 160 2.42 0.84 14.65
CA VAL A 160 1.49 -0.04 15.38
C VAL A 160 1.01 -1.15 14.45
N LEU A 161 1.09 -2.39 14.93
CA LEU A 161 0.49 -3.53 14.26
C LEU A 161 -0.96 -3.68 14.71
N LEU A 162 -1.86 -3.64 13.75
CA LEU A 162 -3.28 -3.89 13.95
C LEU A 162 -3.56 -5.35 13.56
N PRO A 163 -4.06 -6.19 14.48
CA PRO A 163 -4.34 -7.60 14.18
C PRO A 163 -5.66 -7.74 13.41
N LEU A 164 -5.74 -7.07 12.27
CA LEU A 164 -6.86 -7.12 11.33
C LEU A 164 -6.52 -8.14 10.24
N ARG A 165 -7.34 -9.20 10.13
CA ARG A 165 -7.11 -10.30 9.18
C ARG A 165 -5.67 -10.82 9.26
N ASP A 166 -4.90 -10.58 8.21
CA ASP A 166 -3.52 -11.04 8.04
C ASP A 166 -2.47 -10.02 8.55
N GLY A 167 -2.93 -9.10 9.38
CA GLY A 167 -2.11 -8.07 9.99
C GLY A 167 -1.92 -6.84 9.11
N LEU A 168 -2.20 -5.68 9.67
CA LEU A 168 -1.99 -4.40 9.04
C LEU A 168 -1.06 -3.56 9.91
N THR A 169 0.12 -3.21 9.40
CA THR A 169 1.03 -2.32 10.12
C THR A 169 0.84 -0.89 9.64
N LEU A 170 0.41 -0.03 10.57
CA LEU A 170 0.34 1.41 10.37
C LEU A 170 1.65 2.04 10.83
N ILE A 171 2.25 2.86 9.96
CA ILE A 171 3.54 3.50 10.17
C ILE A 171 3.41 5.00 9.87
N ARG A 172 4.02 5.83 10.73
CA ARG A 172 3.99 7.28 10.60
C ARG A 172 5.34 7.91 10.88
#